data_32692a51883275f8e59d7f0ffb5bdb29
#
_entry.id   32692a51883275f8e59d7f0ffb5bdb29
#
_cell.length_a   1.000
_cell.length_b   1.000
_cell.length_c   1.000
_cell.angle_alpha   90.00
_cell.angle_beta   90.00
_cell.angle_gamma   90.00
#
_symmetry.space_group_name_H-M   'P 1'
#
loop_
_entity.id
_entity.type
_entity.pdbx_description
1 polymer ?
#
loop_
_entity_poly.entity_id
_entity_poly.type
_entity_poly.pdbx_seq_one_letter_code
_entity_poly.pdbx_strand_id
1 'polypeptide(L)'
;MLYAFHELAYQSALPFRIGAQMARRFWTSPFNPAADTAIGRTAYASAELFESVTRRYGKPDWKLETVDVGGRSVRTTEQVIWQSPWCRLVRFARNIGDLKRAGKPASGPAVLIVAPLSGHYATLLRGTVEAFLQDHDVYVTDWINARQVPVLEGRFDFFDYIDHVRRMLAEIGGRAHVVGVCQPGPPVLAAGAVMAEDGDDNRPASMIFMGSPIDARLSPTVTNQLAEEKPFTWFRSNMIHTVPLPYAGFGRRVYPGFVQLYSFMSMNEARHRDAHWDYFNSLIDGDGDGVDKHEEFYDEYLSVLDLTEEFYLQTIDIVFQQ
;
A
#
# COMPACT_ATOMS: atom_id res chain seq x y z
N MET A 1 -18.84 -16.13 -0.52
CA MET A 1 -18.40 -17.24 -1.39
C MET A 1 -17.13 -16.88 -2.18
N LEU A 2 -17.03 -15.70 -2.81
CA LEU A 2 -15.87 -15.33 -3.64
C LEU A 2 -14.53 -15.39 -2.89
N TYR A 3 -14.47 -14.91 -1.66
CA TYR A 3 -13.23 -14.94 -0.86
C TYR A 3 -12.76 -16.38 -0.58
N ALA A 4 -13.66 -17.25 -0.15
CA ALA A 4 -13.32 -18.66 0.06
C ALA A 4 -12.90 -19.36 -1.25
N PHE A 5 -13.52 -19.00 -2.37
CA PHE A 5 -13.11 -19.50 -3.69
C PHE A 5 -11.71 -19.01 -4.08
N HIS A 6 -11.40 -17.74 -3.85
CA HIS A 6 -10.06 -17.18 -4.06
C HIS A 6 -8.99 -17.92 -3.22
N GLU A 7 -9.29 -18.18 -1.94
CA GLU A 7 -8.38 -18.95 -1.08
C GLU A 7 -8.19 -20.38 -1.57
N LEU A 8 -9.26 -21.03 -2.00
CA LEU A 8 -9.19 -22.38 -2.55
C LEU A 8 -8.34 -22.42 -3.84
N ALA A 9 -8.56 -21.47 -4.74
CA ALA A 9 -7.77 -21.34 -5.98
C ALA A 9 -6.28 -21.13 -5.67
N TYR A 10 -5.97 -20.27 -4.69
CA TYR A 10 -4.60 -20.06 -4.22
C TYR A 10 -3.96 -21.34 -3.68
N GLN A 11 -4.69 -22.10 -2.85
CA GLN A 11 -4.20 -23.36 -2.30
C GLN A 11 -4.03 -24.44 -3.40
N SER A 12 -4.94 -24.49 -4.37
CA SER A 12 -4.87 -25.42 -5.50
C SER A 12 -3.64 -25.20 -6.39
N ALA A 13 -3.16 -23.95 -6.47
CA ALA A 13 -1.95 -23.62 -7.20
C ALA A 13 -0.65 -23.98 -6.45
N LEU A 14 -0.71 -24.33 -5.15
CA LEU A 14 0.47 -24.58 -4.34
C LEU A 14 1.40 -25.68 -4.90
N PRO A 15 0.92 -26.87 -5.35
CA PRO A 15 1.80 -27.89 -5.92
C PRO A 15 2.55 -27.39 -7.17
N PHE A 16 1.89 -26.61 -7.99
CA PHE A 16 2.48 -26.03 -9.21
C PHE A 16 3.52 -24.96 -8.88
N ARG A 17 3.29 -24.14 -7.85
CA ARG A 17 4.30 -23.17 -7.35
C ARG A 17 5.52 -23.88 -6.80
N ILE A 18 5.34 -24.95 -6.03
CA ILE A 18 6.48 -25.78 -5.55
C ILE A 18 7.25 -26.35 -6.73
N GLY A 19 6.57 -26.84 -7.76
CA GLY A 19 7.20 -27.32 -8.99
C GLY A 19 7.99 -26.21 -9.73
N ALA A 20 7.41 -25.02 -9.82
CA ALA A 20 8.08 -23.86 -10.41
C ALA A 20 9.33 -23.44 -9.61
N GLN A 21 9.26 -23.42 -8.27
CA GLN A 21 10.42 -23.12 -7.42
C GLN A 21 11.53 -24.18 -7.58
N MET A 22 11.19 -25.45 -7.70
CA MET A 22 12.15 -26.52 -7.98
C MET A 22 12.77 -26.35 -9.37
N ALA A 23 11.97 -26.02 -10.38
CA ALA A 23 12.45 -25.75 -11.74
C ALA A 23 13.41 -24.56 -11.76
N ARG A 24 13.07 -23.45 -11.08
CA ARG A 24 13.98 -22.31 -10.94
C ARG A 24 15.34 -22.72 -10.38
N ARG A 25 15.35 -23.43 -9.25
CA ARG A 25 16.59 -23.92 -8.62
C ARG A 25 17.39 -24.85 -9.54
N PHE A 26 16.73 -25.71 -10.29
CA PHE A 26 17.38 -26.60 -11.25
C PHE A 26 18.02 -25.81 -12.40
N TRP A 27 17.29 -24.86 -12.98
CA TRP A 27 17.76 -24.08 -14.11
C TRP A 27 18.75 -22.97 -13.76
N THR A 28 18.90 -22.60 -12.47
CA THR A 28 19.95 -21.69 -11.98
C THR A 28 21.13 -22.44 -11.35
N SER A 29 21.12 -23.76 -11.35
CA SER A 29 22.18 -24.57 -10.74
C SER A 29 23.46 -24.47 -11.55
N PRO A 30 24.63 -24.16 -10.95
CA PRO A 30 25.91 -24.14 -11.63
C PRO A 30 26.35 -25.51 -12.14
N PHE A 31 25.69 -26.58 -11.66
CA PHE A 31 25.95 -27.96 -12.11
C PHE A 31 25.06 -28.37 -13.31
N ASN A 32 24.15 -27.53 -13.76
CA ASN A 32 23.30 -27.80 -14.91
C ASN A 32 23.95 -27.24 -16.18
N PRO A 33 24.51 -28.07 -17.07
CA PRO A 33 25.18 -27.60 -18.29
C PRO A 33 24.24 -26.96 -19.30
N ALA A 34 22.91 -27.16 -19.15
CA ALA A 34 21.89 -26.57 -20.00
C ALA A 34 21.32 -25.25 -19.46
N ALA A 35 21.75 -24.78 -18.28
CA ALA A 35 21.22 -23.56 -17.65
C ALA A 35 21.31 -22.34 -18.56
N ASP A 36 22.48 -22.14 -19.19
CA ASP A 36 22.74 -20.98 -20.05
C ASP A 36 22.27 -21.15 -21.51
N THR A 37 21.64 -22.26 -21.83
CA THR A 37 21.03 -22.47 -23.17
C THR A 37 19.75 -21.67 -23.32
N ALA A 38 19.32 -21.39 -24.56
CA ALA A 38 18.03 -20.74 -24.80
C ALA A 38 16.85 -21.51 -24.14
N ILE A 39 16.90 -22.84 -24.16
CA ILE A 39 15.87 -23.67 -23.51
C ILE A 39 15.93 -23.50 -21.99
N GLY A 40 17.11 -23.50 -21.39
CA GLY A 40 17.29 -23.33 -19.94
C GLY A 40 16.78 -21.97 -19.46
N ARG A 41 17.16 -20.89 -20.13
CA ARG A 41 16.71 -19.53 -19.80
C ARG A 41 15.20 -19.37 -19.97
N THR A 42 14.61 -19.89 -21.05
CA THR A 42 13.15 -19.86 -21.25
C THR A 42 12.41 -20.66 -20.19
N ALA A 43 12.92 -21.83 -19.81
CA ALA A 43 12.33 -22.63 -18.76
C ALA A 43 12.41 -21.95 -17.37
N TYR A 44 13.54 -21.31 -17.07
CA TYR A 44 13.69 -20.50 -15.87
C TYR A 44 12.70 -19.32 -15.86
N ALA A 45 12.68 -18.52 -16.93
CA ALA A 45 11.78 -17.36 -17.06
C ALA A 45 10.31 -17.75 -16.94
N SER A 46 9.91 -18.89 -17.52
CA SER A 46 8.54 -19.41 -17.42
C SER A 46 8.18 -19.79 -15.97
N ALA A 47 9.10 -20.43 -15.26
CA ALA A 47 8.90 -20.82 -13.87
C ALA A 47 8.87 -19.60 -12.94
N GLU A 48 9.73 -18.59 -13.18
CA GLU A 48 9.78 -17.32 -12.45
C GLU A 48 8.49 -16.53 -12.64
N LEU A 49 8.08 -16.32 -13.90
CA LEU A 49 6.84 -15.61 -14.21
C LEU A 49 5.62 -16.30 -13.58
N PHE A 50 5.53 -17.64 -13.68
CA PHE A 50 4.44 -18.39 -13.07
C PHE A 50 4.40 -18.20 -11.54
N GLU A 51 5.55 -18.27 -10.89
CA GLU A 51 5.64 -18.08 -9.45
C GLU A 51 5.26 -16.64 -9.06
N SER A 52 5.76 -15.63 -9.75
CA SER A 52 5.49 -14.22 -9.47
C SER A 52 4.02 -13.86 -9.60
N VAL A 53 3.30 -14.35 -10.63
CA VAL A 53 1.87 -14.05 -10.83
C VAL A 53 0.92 -14.89 -9.95
N THR A 54 1.42 -15.96 -9.34
CA THR A 54 0.60 -16.87 -8.51
C THR A 54 0.94 -16.83 -7.02
N ARG A 55 2.07 -16.26 -6.62
CA ARG A 55 2.45 -16.13 -5.20
C ARG A 55 1.55 -15.11 -4.51
N ARG A 56 1.51 -15.18 -3.19
CA ARG A 56 0.87 -14.14 -2.37
C ARG A 56 1.94 -13.16 -1.91
N TYR A 57 1.67 -11.90 -2.17
CA TYR A 57 2.52 -10.83 -1.70
C TYR A 57 2.07 -10.40 -0.30
N GLY A 58 3.03 -10.27 0.60
CA GLY A 58 2.83 -9.70 1.92
C GLY A 58 3.12 -8.20 1.90
N LYS A 59 2.99 -7.53 3.05
CA LYS A 59 3.42 -6.15 3.19
C LYS A 59 4.92 -6.05 2.92
N PRO A 60 5.37 -5.22 1.97
CA PRO A 60 6.80 -4.99 1.72
C PRO A 60 7.48 -4.26 2.89
N ASP A 61 8.80 -4.42 2.99
CA ASP A 61 9.61 -3.63 3.91
C ASP A 61 9.83 -2.21 3.39
N TRP A 62 9.99 -1.26 4.29
CA TRP A 62 10.25 0.13 3.91
C TRP A 62 11.58 0.32 3.17
N LYS A 63 12.60 -0.47 3.48
CA LYS A 63 13.94 -0.41 2.85
C LYS A 63 14.53 1.02 2.86
N LEU A 64 14.34 1.74 3.96
CA LEU A 64 14.78 3.12 4.16
C LEU A 64 15.77 3.18 5.34
N GLU A 65 16.85 2.39 5.27
CA GLU A 65 17.91 2.39 6.29
C GLU A 65 18.80 3.64 6.20
N THR A 66 18.83 4.25 5.03
CA THR A 66 19.58 5.49 4.78
C THR A 66 18.82 6.39 3.81
N VAL A 67 19.06 7.69 3.91
CA VAL A 67 18.55 8.70 2.96
C VAL A 67 19.67 9.66 2.57
N ASP A 68 19.69 10.13 1.32
CA ASP A 68 20.61 11.19 0.90
C ASP A 68 20.14 12.55 1.44
N VAL A 69 21.01 13.24 2.13
CA VAL A 69 20.75 14.58 2.67
C VAL A 69 21.89 15.51 2.26
N GLY A 70 21.69 16.24 1.19
CA GLY A 70 22.70 17.16 0.65
C GLY A 70 23.99 16.47 0.17
N GLY A 71 23.85 15.32 -0.48
CA GLY A 71 24.97 14.52 -0.99
C GLY A 71 25.66 13.66 0.07
N ARG A 72 25.05 13.48 1.24
CA ARG A 72 25.57 12.62 2.31
C ARG A 72 24.52 11.61 2.75
N SER A 73 24.95 10.35 2.90
CA SER A 73 24.11 9.30 3.45
C SER A 73 23.87 9.50 4.95
N VAL A 74 22.60 9.62 5.33
CA VAL A 74 22.12 9.75 6.71
C VAL A 74 21.32 8.51 7.06
N ARG A 75 21.71 7.81 8.12
CA ARG A 75 20.99 6.63 8.61
C ARG A 75 19.62 7.01 9.14
N THR A 76 18.65 6.17 8.90
CA THR A 76 17.29 6.27 9.41
C THR A 76 16.91 5.03 10.20
N THR A 77 15.94 5.19 11.09
CA THR A 77 15.39 4.09 11.89
C THR A 77 13.87 4.21 11.94
N GLU A 78 13.18 3.15 11.57
CA GLU A 78 11.73 3.04 11.69
C GLU A 78 11.33 2.90 13.17
N GLN A 79 10.39 3.72 13.62
CA GLN A 79 9.89 3.75 14.99
C GLN A 79 8.36 3.85 14.97
N VAL A 80 7.68 2.89 15.58
CA VAL A 80 6.23 2.99 15.82
C VAL A 80 6.02 3.84 17.06
N ILE A 81 5.46 5.05 16.91
CA ILE A 81 5.25 5.99 18.03
C ILE A 81 3.82 5.96 18.58
N TRP A 82 2.88 5.45 17.81
CA TRP A 82 1.51 5.19 18.21
C TRP A 82 0.93 4.01 17.43
N GLN A 83 -0.02 3.30 18.02
CA GLN A 83 -0.64 2.15 17.38
C GLN A 83 -2.07 1.94 17.89
N SER A 84 -2.95 1.51 16.97
CA SER A 84 -4.28 0.94 17.22
C SER A 84 -4.38 -0.43 16.56
N PRO A 85 -5.49 -1.16 16.71
CA PRO A 85 -5.73 -2.38 15.94
C PRO A 85 -5.72 -2.15 14.41
N TRP A 86 -5.95 -0.91 13.95
CA TRP A 86 -6.19 -0.57 12.56
C TRP A 86 -5.05 0.15 11.87
N CYS A 87 -4.21 0.84 12.63
CA CYS A 87 -3.14 1.67 12.09
C CYS A 87 -1.98 1.82 13.07
N ARG A 88 -0.78 1.98 12.52
CA ARG A 88 0.40 2.45 13.23
C ARG A 88 0.80 3.82 12.74
N LEU A 89 1.31 4.66 13.62
CA LEU A 89 2.01 5.88 13.24
C LEU A 89 3.51 5.58 13.27
N VAL A 90 4.11 5.53 12.09
CA VAL A 90 5.52 5.22 11.91
C VAL A 90 6.30 6.52 11.72
N ARG A 91 7.35 6.71 12.52
CA ARG A 91 8.34 7.77 12.37
C ARG A 91 9.61 7.22 11.77
N PHE A 92 10.18 7.90 10.78
CA PHE A 92 11.52 7.63 10.27
C PHE A 92 12.52 8.57 10.95
N ALA A 93 13.15 8.09 12.03
CA ALA A 93 14.09 8.87 12.81
C ALA A 93 15.45 8.95 12.13
N ARG A 94 15.87 10.14 11.70
CA ARG A 94 17.19 10.39 11.11
C ARG A 94 18.27 10.44 12.19
N ASN A 95 19.43 9.87 11.93
CA ASN A 95 20.55 9.89 12.87
C ASN A 95 21.12 11.30 13.04
N ILE A 96 21.06 11.84 14.27
CA ILE A 96 21.44 13.21 14.59
C ILE A 96 22.95 13.45 14.31
N GLY A 97 23.80 12.45 14.55
CA GLY A 97 25.25 12.57 14.30
C GLY A 97 25.54 12.68 12.80
N ASP A 98 24.81 11.93 11.97
CA ASP A 98 24.94 11.98 10.54
C ASP A 98 24.41 13.32 9.98
N LEU A 99 23.25 13.80 10.48
CA LEU A 99 22.71 15.12 10.13
C LEU A 99 23.71 16.26 10.42
N LYS A 100 24.33 16.23 11.62
CA LYS A 100 25.36 17.22 11.98
C LYS A 100 26.55 17.19 11.01
N ARG A 101 26.99 15.99 10.59
CA ARG A 101 28.04 15.84 9.58
C ARG A 101 27.62 16.34 8.20
N ALA A 102 26.34 16.26 7.88
CA ALA A 102 25.75 16.82 6.65
C ALA A 102 25.48 18.34 6.73
N GLY A 103 25.79 19.00 7.87
CA GLY A 103 25.55 20.43 8.05
C GLY A 103 24.05 20.78 8.22
N LYS A 104 23.23 19.81 8.61
CA LYS A 104 21.78 19.98 8.79
C LYS A 104 21.39 20.03 10.27
N PRO A 105 20.28 20.69 10.61
CA PRO A 105 19.74 20.70 11.98
C PRO A 105 19.35 19.30 12.43
N ALA A 106 19.31 19.07 13.76
CA ALA A 106 18.96 17.77 14.34
C ALA A 106 17.49 17.38 14.13
N SER A 107 16.63 18.35 13.86
CA SER A 107 15.21 18.18 13.56
C SER A 107 14.79 19.11 12.43
N GLY A 108 13.77 18.74 11.68
CA GLY A 108 13.12 19.55 10.65
C GLY A 108 11.63 19.78 10.99
N PRO A 109 10.90 20.49 10.12
CA PRO A 109 9.45 20.58 10.22
C PRO A 109 8.83 19.17 10.21
N ALA A 110 7.83 18.92 11.05
CA ALA A 110 7.14 17.64 11.08
C ALA A 110 6.18 17.52 9.90
N VAL A 111 6.22 16.39 9.20
CA VAL A 111 5.30 16.06 8.09
C VAL A 111 4.62 14.73 8.39
N LEU A 112 3.30 14.71 8.44
CA LEU A 112 2.47 13.51 8.47
C LEU A 112 2.02 13.17 7.05
N ILE A 113 2.54 12.09 6.50
CA ILE A 113 2.05 11.52 5.23
C ILE A 113 0.93 10.54 5.55
N VAL A 114 -0.28 10.88 5.13
CA VAL A 114 -1.45 10.02 5.29
C VAL A 114 -1.57 9.16 4.05
N ALA A 115 -1.18 7.90 4.21
CA ALA A 115 -1.21 6.91 3.13
C ALA A 115 -2.64 6.48 2.79
N PRO A 116 -2.93 6.14 1.53
CA PRO A 116 -4.24 5.64 1.12
C PRO A 116 -4.63 4.37 1.89
N LEU A 117 -5.87 4.32 2.37
CA LEU A 117 -6.53 3.08 2.77
C LEU A 117 -7.44 2.65 1.61
N SER A 118 -6.80 2.24 0.52
CA SER A 118 -7.44 1.93 -0.76
C SER A 118 -6.88 0.67 -1.41
N GLY A 119 -6.40 -0.27 -0.61
CA GLY A 119 -5.96 -1.60 -1.01
C GLY A 119 -4.46 -1.81 -0.99
N HIS A 120 -3.62 -0.83 -1.25
CA HIS A 120 -2.17 -0.96 -1.17
C HIS A 120 -1.63 -0.60 0.21
N TYR A 121 -0.46 -1.15 0.56
CA TYR A 121 0.24 -0.78 1.78
C TYR A 121 0.91 0.59 1.65
N ALA A 122 1.17 1.23 2.79
CA ALA A 122 1.81 2.54 2.85
C ALA A 122 3.22 2.57 2.22
N THR A 123 3.89 1.43 2.13
CA THR A 123 5.21 1.25 1.49
C THR A 123 5.22 1.67 0.01
N LEU A 124 4.07 1.68 -0.66
CA LEU A 124 3.94 2.24 -2.01
C LEU A 124 4.38 3.72 -2.09
N LEU A 125 4.35 4.44 -0.95
CA LEU A 125 4.81 5.83 -0.84
C LEU A 125 6.28 5.95 -0.44
N ARG A 126 7.09 4.87 -0.50
CA ARG A 126 8.51 4.86 -0.11
C ARG A 126 9.29 6.04 -0.70
N GLY A 127 9.21 6.24 -2.02
CA GLY A 127 9.89 7.34 -2.69
C GLY A 127 9.42 8.72 -2.23
N THR A 128 8.14 8.88 -1.89
CA THR A 128 7.60 10.12 -1.32
C THR A 128 8.18 10.36 0.08
N VAL A 129 8.21 9.32 0.92
CA VAL A 129 8.80 9.38 2.27
C VAL A 129 10.28 9.76 2.18
N GLU A 130 11.04 9.11 1.30
CA GLU A 130 12.45 9.37 1.08
C GLU A 130 12.70 10.83 0.65
N ALA A 131 11.89 11.34 -0.25
CA ALA A 131 12.00 12.73 -0.72
C ALA A 131 11.78 13.74 0.43
N PHE A 132 10.79 13.52 1.29
CA PHE A 132 10.55 14.40 2.44
C PHE A 132 11.61 14.23 3.55
N LEU A 133 12.20 13.05 3.70
CA LEU A 133 13.23 12.78 4.72
C LEU A 133 14.50 13.61 4.54
N GLN A 134 14.74 14.17 3.36
CA GLN A 134 15.88 15.04 3.12
C GLN A 134 15.91 16.26 4.05
N ASP A 135 14.75 16.86 4.33
CA ASP A 135 14.66 18.11 5.08
C ASP A 135 13.64 18.08 6.25
N HIS A 136 12.80 17.04 6.37
CA HIS A 136 11.69 16.98 7.31
C HIS A 136 11.80 15.80 8.29
N ASP A 137 11.15 15.92 9.44
CA ASP A 137 10.86 14.80 10.32
C ASP A 137 9.56 14.14 9.82
N VAL A 138 9.67 12.93 9.25
CA VAL A 138 8.58 12.28 8.52
C VAL A 138 7.88 11.24 9.38
N TYR A 139 6.56 11.31 9.38
CA TYR A 139 5.63 10.38 9.99
C TYR A 139 4.68 9.85 8.92
N VAL A 140 4.32 8.57 8.99
CA VAL A 140 3.46 7.92 8.00
C VAL A 140 2.39 7.10 8.70
N THR A 141 1.14 7.14 8.18
CA THR A 141 0.10 6.20 8.58
C THR A 141 0.37 4.84 7.94
N ASP A 142 0.51 3.80 8.74
CA ASP A 142 0.72 2.42 8.30
C ASP A 142 -0.51 1.59 8.64
N TRP A 143 -1.42 1.47 7.66
CA TRP A 143 -2.71 0.79 7.83
C TRP A 143 -2.53 -0.72 7.94
N ILE A 144 -3.29 -1.32 8.86
CA ILE A 144 -3.29 -2.77 9.11
C ILE A 144 -4.37 -3.43 8.27
N ASN A 145 -4.01 -4.54 7.65
CA ASN A 145 -4.94 -5.32 6.84
C ASN A 145 -6.12 -5.83 7.67
N ALA A 146 -7.35 -5.44 7.32
CA ALA A 146 -8.55 -5.76 8.09
C ALA A 146 -8.76 -7.26 8.28
N ARG A 147 -8.28 -8.12 7.37
CA ARG A 147 -8.34 -9.58 7.55
C ARG A 147 -7.49 -10.11 8.71
N GLN A 148 -6.54 -9.31 9.20
CA GLN A 148 -5.68 -9.67 10.34
C GLN A 148 -6.18 -9.11 11.67
N VAL A 149 -7.22 -8.27 11.65
CA VAL A 149 -7.77 -7.65 12.86
C VAL A 149 -8.92 -8.51 13.39
N PRO A 150 -8.82 -9.10 14.59
CA PRO A 150 -9.91 -9.90 15.18
C PRO A 150 -11.23 -9.13 15.24
N VAL A 151 -12.36 -9.85 15.08
CA VAL A 151 -13.69 -9.22 15.13
C VAL A 151 -13.96 -8.53 16.47
N LEU A 152 -13.38 -9.03 17.55
CA LEU A 152 -13.50 -8.47 18.90
C LEU A 152 -12.88 -7.06 19.06
N GLU A 153 -11.98 -6.65 18.17
CA GLU A 153 -11.43 -5.29 18.14
C GLU A 153 -12.45 -4.25 17.63
N GLY A 154 -13.66 -4.68 17.33
CA GLY A 154 -14.74 -3.81 16.89
C GLY A 154 -14.72 -3.53 15.39
N ARG A 155 -15.30 -2.39 15.02
CA ARG A 155 -15.39 -1.89 13.65
C ARG A 155 -14.36 -0.77 13.42
N PHE A 156 -14.16 -0.44 12.16
CA PHE A 156 -13.42 0.75 11.73
C PHE A 156 -14.16 1.37 10.55
N ASP A 157 -14.52 2.64 10.68
CA ASP A 157 -15.32 3.36 9.69
C ASP A 157 -14.65 4.68 9.25
N PHE A 158 -15.35 5.47 8.43
CA PHE A 158 -14.84 6.74 7.91
C PHE A 158 -14.60 7.78 9.01
N PHE A 159 -15.43 7.79 10.03
CA PHE A 159 -15.28 8.70 11.16
C PHE A 159 -14.14 8.26 12.09
N ASP A 160 -13.97 6.95 12.30
CA ASP A 160 -12.80 6.40 13.00
C ASP A 160 -11.49 6.79 12.30
N TYR A 161 -11.51 6.85 10.95
CA TYR A 161 -10.34 7.33 10.19
C TYR A 161 -10.02 8.79 10.52
N ILE A 162 -11.03 9.68 10.53
CA ILE A 162 -10.89 11.08 10.89
C ILE A 162 -10.28 11.21 12.31
N ASP A 163 -10.80 10.45 13.27
CA ASP A 163 -10.31 10.46 14.65
C ASP A 163 -8.89 9.92 14.76
N HIS A 164 -8.50 8.93 13.94
CA HIS A 164 -7.13 8.45 13.88
C HIS A 164 -6.17 9.55 13.38
N VAL A 165 -6.54 10.31 12.34
CA VAL A 165 -5.73 11.44 11.86
C VAL A 165 -5.57 12.50 12.96
N ARG A 166 -6.64 12.87 13.65
CA ARG A 166 -6.61 13.81 14.78
C ARG A 166 -5.69 13.31 15.90
N ARG A 167 -5.82 12.04 16.27
CA ARG A 167 -5.00 11.42 17.30
C ARG A 167 -3.53 11.39 16.92
N MET A 168 -3.21 11.04 15.68
CA MET A 168 -1.82 11.01 15.21
C MET A 168 -1.18 12.40 15.21
N LEU A 169 -1.92 13.44 14.84
CA LEU A 169 -1.45 14.83 14.94
C LEU A 169 -1.15 15.23 16.37
N ALA A 170 -1.99 14.81 17.33
CA ALA A 170 -1.74 15.04 18.76
C ALA A 170 -0.51 14.28 19.27
N GLU A 171 -0.27 13.04 18.80
CA GLU A 171 0.92 12.25 19.18
C GLU A 171 2.22 12.82 18.60
N ILE A 172 2.18 13.42 17.39
CA ILE A 172 3.36 14.10 16.81
C ILE A 172 3.71 15.32 17.67
N GLY A 173 2.73 15.99 18.22
CA GLY A 173 2.89 17.20 19.01
C GLY A 173 3.29 18.41 18.16
N GLY A 174 2.67 19.54 18.41
CA GLY A 174 2.88 20.74 17.61
C GLY A 174 2.18 20.69 16.24
N ARG A 175 2.36 21.74 15.46
CA ARG A 175 1.67 21.94 14.17
C ARG A 175 2.43 21.24 13.05
N ALA A 176 2.08 19.99 12.77
CA ALA A 176 2.65 19.26 11.64
C ALA A 176 2.03 19.71 10.30
N HIS A 177 2.80 19.62 9.22
CA HIS A 177 2.27 19.65 7.87
C HIS A 177 1.67 18.30 7.53
N VAL A 178 0.53 18.25 6.83
CA VAL A 178 -0.13 17.00 6.44
C VAL A 178 -0.14 16.85 4.94
N VAL A 179 0.23 15.66 4.46
CA VAL A 179 0.17 15.28 3.05
C VAL A 179 -0.81 14.13 2.91
N GLY A 180 -1.98 14.39 2.34
CA GLY A 180 -2.97 13.37 1.99
C GLY A 180 -2.75 12.90 0.55
N VAL A 181 -2.42 11.62 0.36
CA VAL A 181 -2.13 11.08 -0.98
C VAL A 181 -3.30 10.24 -1.48
N CYS A 182 -3.97 10.68 -2.53
CA CYS A 182 -5.11 10.01 -3.16
C CYS A 182 -6.36 9.96 -2.23
N GLN A 183 -6.85 8.79 -1.88
CA GLN A 183 -8.08 8.54 -1.11
C GLN A 183 -8.18 9.32 0.24
N PRO A 184 -7.13 9.56 1.03
CA PRO A 184 -7.23 10.27 2.32
C PRO A 184 -7.63 11.74 2.25
N GLY A 185 -7.72 12.36 1.07
CA GLY A 185 -8.06 13.78 0.97
C GLY A 185 -9.30 14.19 1.76
N PRO A 186 -10.48 13.61 1.51
CA PRO A 186 -11.70 13.95 2.24
C PRO A 186 -11.59 13.76 3.76
N PRO A 187 -11.17 12.63 4.33
CA PRO A 187 -11.06 12.48 5.79
C PRO A 187 -9.98 13.35 6.42
N VAL A 188 -8.87 13.66 5.72
CA VAL A 188 -7.84 14.60 6.21
C VAL A 188 -8.38 16.02 6.23
N LEU A 189 -9.10 16.43 5.18
CA LEU A 189 -9.76 17.75 5.13
C LEU A 189 -10.77 17.88 6.27
N ALA A 190 -11.60 16.85 6.47
CA ALA A 190 -12.58 16.81 7.56
C ALA A 190 -11.91 16.87 8.95
N ALA A 191 -10.83 16.12 9.17
CA ALA A 191 -10.05 16.18 10.41
C ALA A 191 -9.53 17.59 10.68
N GLY A 192 -8.92 18.22 9.67
CA GLY A 192 -8.42 19.61 9.78
C GLY A 192 -9.53 20.63 10.06
N ALA A 193 -10.70 20.47 9.44
CA ALA A 193 -11.85 21.35 9.66
C ALA A 193 -12.41 21.23 11.09
N VAL A 194 -12.63 19.99 11.56
CA VAL A 194 -13.11 19.74 12.93
C VAL A 194 -12.10 20.24 13.97
N MET A 195 -10.80 19.98 13.79
CA MET A 195 -9.77 20.50 14.69
C MET A 195 -9.70 22.02 14.71
N ALA A 196 -9.97 22.67 13.56
CA ALA A 196 -10.01 24.13 13.51
C ALA A 196 -11.24 24.69 14.23
N GLU A 197 -12.41 24.05 14.10
CA GLU A 197 -13.65 24.40 14.80
C GLU A 197 -13.51 24.21 16.32
N ASP A 198 -12.90 23.11 16.74
CA ASP A 198 -12.61 22.81 18.16
C ASP A 198 -11.54 23.74 18.76
N GLY A 199 -10.83 24.52 17.96
CA GLY A 199 -9.69 25.33 18.39
C GLY A 199 -8.48 24.50 18.84
N ASP A 200 -8.33 23.27 18.31
CA ASP A 200 -7.26 22.34 18.68
C ASP A 200 -5.88 22.89 18.26
N ASP A 201 -4.97 23.01 19.21
CA ASP A 201 -3.61 23.51 18.98
C ASP A 201 -2.76 22.56 18.11
N ASN A 202 -3.14 21.28 18.03
CA ASN A 202 -2.47 20.28 17.19
C ASN A 202 -2.99 20.26 15.74
N ARG A 203 -3.91 21.16 15.36
CA ARG A 203 -4.39 21.25 13.98
C ARG A 203 -3.25 21.41 12.98
N PRO A 204 -3.40 20.92 11.73
CA PRO A 204 -2.35 21.00 10.73
C PRO A 204 -1.84 22.43 10.53
N ALA A 205 -0.52 22.59 10.37
CA ALA A 205 0.08 23.86 9.94
C ALA A 205 -0.28 24.17 8.48
N SER A 206 -0.32 23.15 7.64
CA SER A 206 -0.80 23.17 6.26
C SER A 206 -1.25 21.77 5.84
N MET A 207 -2.06 21.71 4.80
CA MET A 207 -2.51 20.45 4.18
C MET A 207 -2.17 20.49 2.70
N ILE A 208 -1.58 19.39 2.20
CA ILE A 208 -1.26 19.16 0.79
C ILE A 208 -2.06 17.93 0.35
N PHE A 209 -2.79 18.04 -0.76
CA PHE A 209 -3.57 16.96 -1.32
C PHE A 209 -3.01 16.57 -2.68
N MET A 210 -2.50 15.34 -2.78
CA MET A 210 -1.88 14.80 -3.98
C MET A 210 -2.85 13.82 -4.66
N GLY A 211 -3.50 14.26 -5.76
CA GLY A 211 -4.44 13.42 -6.52
C GLY A 211 -5.66 12.96 -5.71
N SER A 212 -6.15 13.79 -4.80
CA SER A 212 -7.23 13.45 -3.85
C SER A 212 -8.60 13.87 -4.38
N PRO A 213 -9.64 13.03 -4.22
CA PRO A 213 -11.01 13.34 -4.64
C PRO A 213 -11.70 14.27 -3.61
N ILE A 214 -11.32 15.56 -3.57
CA ILE A 214 -11.91 16.52 -2.63
C ILE A 214 -13.36 16.85 -2.99
N ASP A 215 -13.62 17.02 -4.29
CA ASP A 215 -14.98 17.09 -4.85
C ASP A 215 -15.07 16.09 -6.00
N ALA A 216 -15.71 14.94 -5.75
CA ALA A 216 -15.77 13.84 -6.69
C ALA A 216 -16.60 14.17 -7.97
N ARG A 217 -17.41 15.24 -7.94
CA ARG A 217 -18.20 15.74 -9.08
C ARG A 217 -17.33 16.47 -10.11
N LEU A 218 -16.17 16.98 -9.67
CA LEU A 218 -15.24 17.69 -10.53
C LEU A 218 -14.19 16.71 -11.08
N SER A 219 -14.06 16.63 -12.40
CA SER A 219 -13.14 15.71 -13.09
C SER A 219 -13.37 14.25 -12.76
N PRO A 220 -14.57 13.69 -13.00
CA PRO A 220 -14.93 12.32 -12.60
C PRO A 220 -14.04 11.29 -13.29
N THR A 221 -13.58 10.32 -12.52
CA THR A 221 -12.86 9.13 -13.00
C THR A 221 -13.84 7.99 -13.31
N VAL A 222 -13.33 6.89 -13.89
CA VAL A 222 -14.14 5.65 -14.10
C VAL A 222 -14.75 5.15 -12.78
N THR A 223 -14.02 5.28 -11.67
CA THR A 223 -14.52 4.90 -10.33
C THR A 223 -15.68 5.78 -9.89
N ASN A 224 -15.61 7.10 -10.14
CA ASN A 224 -16.70 8.03 -9.84
C ASN A 224 -17.95 7.68 -10.64
N GLN A 225 -17.79 7.44 -11.96
CA GLN A 225 -18.89 7.04 -12.84
C GLN A 225 -19.57 5.76 -12.35
N LEU A 226 -18.78 4.74 -11.96
CA LEU A 226 -19.34 3.50 -11.39
C LEU A 226 -20.13 3.77 -10.10
N ALA A 227 -19.64 4.68 -9.24
CA ALA A 227 -20.33 5.03 -8.00
C ALA A 227 -21.65 5.78 -8.25
N GLU A 228 -21.72 6.60 -9.29
CA GLU A 228 -22.96 7.28 -9.73
C GLU A 228 -23.95 6.31 -10.39
N GLU A 229 -23.47 5.37 -11.21
CA GLU A 229 -24.32 4.43 -11.97
C GLU A 229 -24.94 3.33 -11.10
N LYS A 230 -24.27 2.91 -10.03
CA LYS A 230 -24.69 1.77 -9.21
C LYS A 230 -25.31 2.24 -7.89
N PRO A 231 -26.46 1.66 -7.48
CA PRO A 231 -27.01 1.98 -6.17
C PRO A 231 -26.11 1.46 -5.05
N PHE A 232 -26.14 2.10 -3.89
CA PHE A 232 -25.37 1.71 -2.70
C PHE A 232 -25.48 0.21 -2.35
N THR A 233 -26.69 -0.36 -2.48
CA THR A 233 -26.94 -1.77 -2.22
C THR A 233 -26.17 -2.70 -3.14
N TRP A 234 -25.84 -2.25 -4.36
CA TRP A 234 -25.02 -3.03 -5.28
C TRP A 234 -23.60 -3.21 -4.75
N PHE A 235 -22.98 -2.15 -4.23
CA PHE A 235 -21.64 -2.22 -3.63
C PHE A 235 -21.62 -3.17 -2.45
N ARG A 236 -22.61 -3.06 -1.56
CA ARG A 236 -22.74 -3.95 -0.40
C ARG A 236 -22.89 -5.42 -0.78
N SER A 237 -23.64 -5.72 -1.83
CA SER A 237 -23.93 -7.09 -2.24
C SER A 237 -22.83 -7.74 -3.07
N ASN A 238 -22.07 -6.95 -3.85
CA ASN A 238 -21.10 -7.47 -4.82
C ASN A 238 -19.65 -7.31 -4.35
N MET A 239 -19.34 -6.26 -3.58
CA MET A 239 -17.97 -5.94 -3.20
C MET A 239 -17.59 -6.45 -1.81
N ILE A 240 -18.57 -6.65 -0.91
CA ILE A 240 -18.30 -7.06 0.47
C ILE A 240 -18.34 -8.57 0.62
N HIS A 241 -17.28 -9.10 1.22
CA HIS A 241 -17.12 -10.54 1.47
C HIS A 241 -16.66 -10.80 2.91
N THR A 242 -16.89 -12.01 3.37
CA THR A 242 -16.50 -12.42 4.73
C THR A 242 -15.12 -13.07 4.70
N VAL A 243 -14.25 -12.65 5.60
CA VAL A 243 -12.91 -13.22 5.81
C VAL A 243 -13.03 -14.67 6.24
N PRO A 244 -12.41 -15.63 5.50
CA PRO A 244 -12.43 -17.05 5.87
C PRO A 244 -11.35 -17.40 6.91
N LEU A 245 -11.35 -18.63 7.41
CA LEU A 245 -10.20 -19.20 8.10
C LEU A 245 -9.00 -19.32 7.12
N PRO A 246 -7.73 -19.22 7.61
CA PRO A 246 -7.29 -19.17 9.02
C PRO A 246 -6.96 -17.76 9.53
N TYR A 247 -7.44 -16.70 8.90
CA TYR A 247 -7.09 -15.32 9.26
C TYR A 247 -7.62 -14.92 10.64
N ALA A 248 -6.88 -14.07 11.35
CA ALA A 248 -7.27 -13.56 12.68
C ALA A 248 -8.62 -12.81 12.64
N GLY A 249 -8.91 -12.12 11.52
CA GLY A 249 -10.19 -11.44 11.28
C GLY A 249 -11.30 -12.36 10.76
N PHE A 250 -11.21 -13.68 10.95
CA PHE A 250 -12.27 -14.61 10.55
C PHE A 250 -13.67 -14.12 10.94
N GLY A 251 -14.60 -14.15 9.98
CA GLY A 251 -15.96 -13.67 10.16
C GLY A 251 -16.17 -12.17 9.92
N ARG A 252 -15.09 -11.36 9.83
CA ARG A 252 -15.18 -9.93 9.50
C ARG A 252 -15.66 -9.73 8.08
N ARG A 253 -16.52 -8.76 7.90
CA ARG A 253 -16.96 -8.32 6.57
C ARG A 253 -15.98 -7.27 6.05
N VAL A 254 -15.47 -7.49 4.83
CA VAL A 254 -14.43 -6.66 4.23
C VAL A 254 -14.67 -6.42 2.74
N TYR A 255 -14.11 -5.35 2.22
CA TYR A 255 -13.81 -5.20 0.80
C TYR A 255 -12.42 -5.82 0.56
N PRO A 256 -12.34 -6.97 -0.13
CA PRO A 256 -11.06 -7.68 -0.25
C PRO A 256 -10.07 -6.97 -1.16
N GLY A 257 -8.81 -6.91 -0.75
CA GLY A 257 -7.73 -6.30 -1.53
C GLY A 257 -7.57 -6.92 -2.92
N PHE A 258 -7.80 -8.23 -3.08
CA PHE A 258 -7.71 -8.85 -4.41
C PHE A 258 -8.82 -8.42 -5.38
N VAL A 259 -10.01 -8.06 -4.89
CA VAL A 259 -11.08 -7.50 -5.72
C VAL A 259 -10.69 -6.10 -6.18
N GLN A 260 -10.13 -5.32 -5.29
CA GLN A 260 -9.65 -3.98 -5.58
C GLN A 260 -8.48 -4.00 -6.57
N LEU A 261 -7.51 -4.89 -6.36
CA LEU A 261 -6.40 -5.10 -7.29
C LEU A 261 -6.89 -5.44 -8.71
N TYR A 262 -7.86 -6.35 -8.81
CA TYR A 262 -8.48 -6.66 -10.10
C TYR A 262 -9.08 -5.41 -10.77
N SER A 263 -9.77 -4.56 -10.01
CA SER A 263 -10.32 -3.31 -10.53
C SER A 263 -9.23 -2.36 -11.03
N PHE A 264 -8.11 -2.23 -10.32
CA PHE A 264 -6.97 -1.41 -10.76
C PHE A 264 -6.30 -1.97 -12.02
N MET A 265 -6.06 -3.27 -12.06
CA MET A 265 -5.43 -3.91 -13.23
C MET A 265 -6.31 -3.82 -14.48
N SER A 266 -7.63 -3.95 -14.33
CA SER A 266 -8.58 -3.88 -15.45
C SER A 266 -8.64 -2.51 -16.13
N MET A 267 -8.26 -1.42 -15.42
CA MET A 267 -8.21 -0.08 -16.03
C MET A 267 -7.07 0.08 -17.05
N ASN A 268 -6.01 -0.74 -16.95
CA ASN A 268 -4.84 -0.70 -17.83
C ASN A 268 -4.32 -2.11 -18.16
N GLU A 269 -5.22 -3.04 -18.49
CA GLU A 269 -4.90 -4.46 -18.71
C GLU A 269 -3.77 -4.68 -19.74
N ALA A 270 -3.82 -3.95 -20.87
CA ALA A 270 -2.80 -4.05 -21.90
C ALA A 270 -1.40 -3.70 -21.36
N ARG A 271 -1.28 -2.61 -20.59
CA ARG A 271 -0.01 -2.18 -20.00
C ARG A 271 0.54 -3.23 -19.03
N HIS A 272 -0.31 -3.83 -18.20
CA HIS A 272 0.12 -4.86 -17.24
C HIS A 272 0.57 -6.14 -17.97
N ARG A 273 -0.17 -6.56 -19.01
CA ARG A 273 0.22 -7.70 -19.84
C ARG A 273 1.57 -7.46 -20.52
N ASP A 274 1.75 -6.29 -21.14
CA ASP A 274 2.98 -5.94 -21.83
C ASP A 274 4.17 -5.88 -20.85
N ALA A 275 3.98 -5.30 -19.63
CA ALA A 275 5.01 -5.28 -18.59
C ALA A 275 5.43 -6.70 -18.13
N HIS A 276 4.49 -7.64 -17.99
CA HIS A 276 4.84 -9.03 -17.66
C HIS A 276 5.54 -9.75 -18.84
N TRP A 277 5.21 -9.39 -20.09
CA TRP A 277 5.92 -9.90 -21.25
C TRP A 277 7.36 -9.35 -21.35
N ASP A 278 7.55 -8.07 -21.09
CA ASP A 278 8.87 -7.45 -21.04
C ASP A 278 9.72 -8.06 -19.91
N TYR A 279 9.14 -8.29 -18.75
CA TYR A 279 9.80 -9.01 -17.65
C TYR A 279 10.26 -10.41 -18.06
N PHE A 280 9.39 -11.17 -18.72
CA PHE A 280 9.74 -12.50 -19.23
C PHE A 280 10.92 -12.44 -20.21
N ASN A 281 10.93 -11.47 -21.12
CA ASN A 281 12.03 -11.28 -22.06
C ASN A 281 13.33 -10.84 -21.35
N SER A 282 13.25 -9.91 -20.38
CA SER A 282 14.39 -9.50 -19.58
C SER A 282 15.05 -10.67 -18.83
N LEU A 283 14.23 -11.60 -18.30
CA LEU A 283 14.72 -12.85 -17.69
C LEU A 283 15.47 -13.74 -18.69
N ILE A 284 15.00 -13.86 -19.92
CA ILE A 284 15.65 -14.66 -20.97
C ILE A 284 16.96 -14.01 -21.41
N ASP A 285 16.97 -12.69 -21.57
CA ASP A 285 18.10 -11.94 -22.10
C ASP A 285 19.17 -11.67 -21.01
N GLY A 286 18.84 -11.88 -19.73
CA GLY A 286 19.72 -11.61 -18.60
C GLY A 286 19.85 -10.11 -18.28
N ASP A 287 18.84 -9.31 -18.64
CA ASP A 287 18.73 -7.88 -18.31
C ASP A 287 18.32 -7.70 -16.85
N GLY A 288 19.29 -7.66 -15.94
CA GLY A 288 19.07 -7.50 -14.50
C GLY A 288 18.33 -6.21 -14.16
N ASP A 289 18.65 -5.10 -14.83
CA ASP A 289 18.01 -3.80 -14.57
C ASP A 289 16.50 -3.82 -14.90
N GLY A 290 16.12 -4.50 -15.99
CA GLY A 290 14.72 -4.70 -16.37
C GLY A 290 13.97 -5.58 -15.38
N VAL A 291 14.61 -6.65 -14.93
CA VAL A 291 14.08 -7.57 -13.90
C VAL A 291 13.85 -6.82 -12.59
N ASP A 292 14.87 -6.14 -12.06
CA ASP A 292 14.81 -5.44 -10.77
C ASP A 292 13.71 -4.37 -10.75
N LYS A 293 13.58 -3.57 -11.81
CA LYS A 293 12.52 -2.56 -11.94
C LYS A 293 11.12 -3.17 -11.94
N HIS A 294 10.93 -4.30 -12.65
CA HIS A 294 9.64 -4.97 -12.66
C HIS A 294 9.31 -5.53 -11.27
N GLU A 295 10.25 -6.21 -10.63
CA GLU A 295 10.04 -6.80 -9.31
C GLU A 295 9.78 -5.72 -8.26
N GLU A 296 10.56 -4.64 -8.23
CA GLU A 296 10.36 -3.51 -7.31
C GLU A 296 8.94 -2.92 -7.44
N PHE A 297 8.46 -2.71 -8.67
CA PHE A 297 7.11 -2.19 -8.89
C PHE A 297 6.02 -3.19 -8.53
N TYR A 298 6.12 -4.44 -9.00
CA TYR A 298 5.03 -5.42 -8.81
C TYR A 298 4.99 -6.02 -7.41
N ASP A 299 6.10 -6.08 -6.69
CA ASP A 299 6.12 -6.45 -5.27
C ASP A 299 5.29 -5.48 -4.41
N GLU A 300 5.31 -4.19 -4.73
CA GLU A 300 4.44 -3.20 -4.09
C GLU A 300 3.01 -3.24 -4.63
N TYR A 301 2.85 -3.28 -5.96
CA TYR A 301 1.54 -3.17 -6.62
C TYR A 301 0.64 -4.39 -6.37
N LEU A 302 1.21 -5.59 -6.26
CA LEU A 302 0.47 -6.81 -5.96
C LEU A 302 0.28 -7.05 -4.46
N SER A 303 0.92 -6.26 -3.61
CA SER A 303 0.79 -6.29 -2.16
C SER A 303 -0.43 -5.51 -1.72
N VAL A 304 -1.51 -6.22 -1.40
CA VAL A 304 -2.80 -5.58 -1.09
C VAL A 304 -3.33 -5.97 0.29
N LEU A 305 -4.11 -5.06 0.87
CA LEU A 305 -4.82 -5.23 2.13
C LEU A 305 -6.33 -5.13 1.94
N ASP A 306 -7.08 -5.79 2.82
CA ASP A 306 -8.53 -5.69 2.87
C ASP A 306 -8.96 -4.47 3.70
N LEU A 307 -10.05 -3.83 3.28
CA LEU A 307 -10.71 -2.74 4.01
C LEU A 307 -11.92 -3.29 4.78
N THR A 308 -12.27 -2.65 5.89
CA THR A 308 -13.54 -2.96 6.57
C THR A 308 -14.74 -2.60 5.68
N GLU A 309 -15.84 -3.33 5.82
CA GLU A 309 -17.11 -3.03 5.13
C GLU A 309 -17.55 -1.60 5.40
N GLU A 310 -17.48 -1.19 6.66
CA GLU A 310 -17.97 0.10 7.13
C GLU A 310 -17.21 1.24 6.48
N PHE A 311 -15.88 1.19 6.51
CA PHE A 311 -15.05 2.22 5.90
C PHE A 311 -15.26 2.31 4.38
N TYR A 312 -15.26 1.16 3.69
CA TYR A 312 -15.45 1.13 2.24
C TYR A 312 -16.82 1.70 1.84
N LEU A 313 -17.90 1.22 2.47
CA LEU A 313 -19.26 1.63 2.11
C LEU A 313 -19.52 3.10 2.46
N GLN A 314 -19.02 3.59 3.61
CA GLN A 314 -19.15 5.02 3.94
C GLN A 314 -18.32 5.89 2.99
N THR A 315 -17.17 5.43 2.52
CA THR A 315 -16.40 6.17 1.50
C THR A 315 -17.20 6.27 0.19
N ILE A 316 -17.87 5.19 -0.25
CA ILE A 316 -18.74 5.24 -1.43
C ILE A 316 -19.88 6.23 -1.22
N ASP A 317 -20.58 6.15 -0.11
CA ASP A 317 -21.74 6.99 0.20
C ASP A 317 -21.34 8.48 0.34
N ILE A 318 -20.42 8.77 1.26
CA ILE A 318 -20.08 10.15 1.65
C ILE A 318 -19.26 10.89 0.58
N VAL A 319 -18.32 10.20 -0.08
CA VAL A 319 -17.36 10.85 -0.99
C VAL A 319 -17.81 10.81 -2.44
N PHE A 320 -18.51 9.75 -2.86
CA PHE A 320 -18.80 9.52 -4.27
C PHE A 320 -20.29 9.59 -4.63
N GLN A 321 -21.25 9.41 -3.68
CA GLN A 321 -22.67 9.43 -3.98
C GLN A 321 -23.42 10.64 -3.41
N GLN A 322 -22.85 11.40 -2.47
CA GLN A 322 -23.40 12.65 -1.92
C GLN A 322 -22.60 13.86 -2.44
#